data_5deb4416d2c18705c53843a7648c6e58
#
_entry.id   5deb4416d2c18705c53843a7648c6e58
#
_cell.length_a   1.000
_cell.length_b   1.000
_cell.length_c   1.000
_cell.angle_alpha   90.00
_cell.angle_beta   90.00
_cell.angle_gamma   90.00
#
_symmetry.space_group_name_H-M   'P 1'
#
loop_
_entity.id
_entity.type
_entity.pdbx_description
1 polymer ?
#
loop_
_entity_poly.entity_id
_entity_poly.type
_entity_poly.pdbx_seq_one_letter_code
_entity_poly.pdbx_strand_id
1 'polypeptide(L)'
;MSPTLSSDAAAFDLKPVQELCDELNVPYTVVPTEIGKILFETRQESNPCALCAKMRKGALNEAALKLGCNKIAYAHHRDDLIETMLLSLIYEGRFYSFSPKTHLDKTGLTLIRPLMYVQEADVIGFKNKYHLPVKIHVP
;
A
#
# COMPACT_ATOMS: atom_id res chain seq x y z
N MET A 1 -7.89 -0.35 -3.25
CA MET A 1 -7.54 0.88 -3.97
C MET A 1 -6.10 1.25 -3.65
N SER A 2 -5.17 1.02 -4.57
CA SER A 2 -3.75 1.32 -4.36
C SER A 2 -3.38 2.57 -5.15
N PRO A 3 -3.05 3.70 -4.51
CA PRO A 3 -2.53 4.86 -5.22
C PRO A 3 -1.11 4.55 -5.68
N THR A 4 -0.88 4.58 -6.97
CA THR A 4 0.44 4.44 -7.57
C THR A 4 1.10 5.81 -7.63
N LEU A 5 2.27 5.94 -6.99
CA LEU A 5 3.09 7.13 -7.05
C LEU A 5 3.85 7.18 -8.36
N SER A 6 3.61 8.18 -9.20
CA SER A 6 4.49 8.50 -10.29
C SER A 6 5.52 9.54 -9.81
N SER A 7 6.75 9.10 -9.57
CA SER A 7 7.91 9.98 -9.63
C SER A 7 8.54 9.85 -11.02
N ASP A 8 8.88 10.97 -11.61
CA ASP A 8 9.42 11.13 -12.95
C ASP A 8 10.40 10.03 -13.39
N ALA A 9 10.23 9.63 -14.63
CA ALA A 9 11.16 9.03 -15.57
C ALA A 9 10.81 7.62 -16.11
N ALA A 10 9.80 6.95 -15.68
CA ALA A 10 9.17 5.91 -16.48
C ALA A 10 7.67 6.03 -16.27
N ALA A 11 6.96 6.49 -17.27
CA ALA A 11 5.50 6.50 -17.23
C ALA A 11 5.04 5.09 -16.88
N PHE A 12 4.64 4.89 -15.62
CA PHE A 12 4.09 3.62 -15.16
C PHE A 12 2.85 3.38 -16.02
N ASP A 13 2.91 2.36 -16.86
CA ASP A 13 1.75 2.01 -17.68
C ASP A 13 0.62 1.51 -16.77
N LEU A 14 -0.31 2.40 -16.49
CA LEU A 14 -1.46 2.14 -15.64
C LEU A 14 -2.62 1.47 -16.39
N LYS A 15 -2.52 1.38 -17.72
CA LYS A 15 -3.58 0.81 -18.58
C LYS A 15 -3.98 -0.61 -18.18
N PRO A 16 -3.04 -1.57 -17.95
CA PRO A 16 -3.42 -2.93 -17.61
C PRO A 16 -4.20 -3.02 -16.29
N VAL A 17 -3.90 -2.14 -15.33
CA VAL A 17 -4.63 -2.08 -14.06
C VAL A 17 -6.00 -1.45 -14.26
N GLN A 18 -6.10 -0.40 -15.09
CA GLN A 18 -7.37 0.21 -15.44
C GLN A 18 -8.30 -0.80 -16.13
N GLU A 19 -7.79 -1.50 -17.14
CA GLU A 19 -8.55 -2.53 -17.88
C GLU A 19 -9.06 -3.64 -16.96
N LEU A 20 -8.24 -4.11 -16.01
CA LEU A 20 -8.66 -5.09 -15.03
C LEU A 20 -9.76 -4.55 -14.11
N CYS A 21 -9.66 -3.30 -13.67
CA CYS A 21 -10.67 -2.66 -12.83
C CYS A 21 -12.00 -2.50 -13.58
N ASP A 22 -11.94 -2.14 -14.85
CA ASP A 22 -13.10 -1.99 -15.73
C ASP A 22 -13.78 -3.35 -15.97
N GLU A 23 -13.00 -4.41 -16.22
CA GLU A 23 -13.49 -5.79 -16.36
C GLU A 23 -14.21 -6.27 -15.09
N LEU A 24 -13.65 -5.94 -13.93
CA LEU A 24 -14.21 -6.30 -12.62
C LEU A 24 -15.32 -5.35 -12.16
N ASN A 25 -15.62 -4.32 -12.93
CA ASN A 25 -16.59 -3.27 -12.59
C ASN A 25 -16.27 -2.58 -11.25
N VAL A 26 -14.97 -2.35 -11.00
CA VAL A 26 -14.44 -1.69 -9.79
C VAL A 26 -13.95 -0.29 -10.14
N PRO A 27 -14.42 0.77 -9.46
CA PRO A 27 -13.93 2.12 -9.69
C PRO A 27 -12.42 2.24 -9.47
N TYR A 28 -11.70 2.79 -10.45
CA TYR A 28 -10.27 3.05 -10.36
C TYR A 28 -10.00 4.55 -10.35
N THR A 29 -9.26 5.01 -9.36
CA THR A 29 -8.91 6.43 -9.22
C THR A 29 -7.41 6.61 -9.09
N VAL A 30 -6.82 7.40 -9.97
CA VAL A 30 -5.41 7.80 -9.89
C VAL A 30 -5.33 9.12 -9.15
N VAL A 31 -4.56 9.15 -8.06
CA VAL A 31 -4.33 10.35 -7.25
C VAL A 31 -2.92 10.87 -7.54
N PRO A 32 -2.77 11.99 -8.26
CA PRO A 32 -1.46 12.59 -8.49
C PRO A 32 -0.89 13.12 -7.16
N THR A 33 0.38 12.88 -6.92
CA THR A 33 1.08 13.37 -5.72
C THR A 33 2.48 13.87 -6.07
N GLU A 34 2.97 14.86 -5.35
CA GLU A 34 4.33 15.39 -5.49
C GLU A 34 5.33 14.78 -4.50
N ILE A 35 4.97 13.63 -3.90
CA ILE A 35 5.79 12.98 -2.86
C ILE A 35 7.21 12.70 -3.36
N GLY A 36 7.38 12.32 -4.62
CA GLY A 36 8.69 12.12 -5.23
C GLY A 36 9.56 13.38 -5.21
N LYS A 37 9.02 14.51 -5.65
CA LYS A 37 9.72 15.81 -5.62
C LYS A 37 10.13 16.20 -4.21
N ILE A 38 9.21 16.13 -3.26
CA ILE A 38 9.46 16.47 -1.86
C ILE A 38 10.58 15.62 -1.27
N LEU A 39 10.60 14.31 -1.57
CA LEU A 39 11.65 13.41 -1.09
C LEU A 39 13.04 13.73 -1.68
N PHE A 40 13.10 14.16 -2.96
CA PHE A 40 14.35 14.59 -3.60
C PHE A 40 14.85 15.93 -3.05
N GLU A 41 13.95 16.84 -2.71
CA GLU A 41 14.30 18.15 -2.14
C GLU A 41 14.72 18.03 -0.66
N THR A 42 14.13 17.09 0.08
CA THR A 42 14.35 16.89 1.52
C THR A 42 15.46 15.86 1.79
N ARG A 43 16.47 15.76 0.93
CA ARG A 43 17.63 14.83 1.07
C ARG A 43 18.41 14.92 2.40
N GLN A 44 18.02 15.80 3.31
CA GLN A 44 18.65 15.97 4.64
C GLN A 44 17.97 15.16 5.75
N GLU A 45 16.90 14.42 5.47
CA GLU A 45 16.27 13.58 6.50
C GLU A 45 16.98 12.24 6.65
N SER A 46 17.15 11.83 7.91
CA SER A 46 17.82 10.58 8.28
C SER A 46 17.09 9.31 7.85
N ASN A 47 15.80 9.41 7.45
CA ASN A 47 15.00 8.26 7.01
C ASN A 47 13.96 8.64 5.94
N PRO A 48 14.37 8.81 4.66
CA PRO A 48 13.46 9.19 3.57
C PRO A 48 12.36 8.14 3.29
N CYS A 49 12.63 6.86 3.56
CA CYS A 49 11.65 5.79 3.35
C CYS A 49 10.48 5.89 4.33
N ALA A 50 10.73 6.21 5.60
CA ALA A 50 9.68 6.39 6.60
C ALA A 50 8.81 7.62 6.29
N LEU A 51 9.43 8.72 5.84
CA LEU A 51 8.70 9.91 5.40
C LEU A 51 7.82 9.60 4.18
N CYS A 52 8.35 8.91 3.18
CA CYS A 52 7.59 8.47 2.01
C CYS A 52 6.36 7.65 2.41
N ALA A 53 6.54 6.65 3.26
CA ALA A 53 5.46 5.79 3.73
C ALA A 53 4.37 6.60 4.47
N LYS A 54 4.77 7.57 5.31
CA LYS A 54 3.87 8.46 6.04
C LYS A 54 3.06 9.35 5.09
N MET A 55 3.72 9.96 4.10
CA MET A 55 3.07 10.82 3.11
C MET A 55 2.10 10.03 2.23
N ARG A 56 2.50 8.85 1.76
CA ARG A 56 1.61 7.94 0.99
C ARG A 56 0.36 7.56 1.77
N LYS A 57 0.53 7.21 3.04
CA LYS A 57 -0.59 6.89 3.94
C LYS A 57 -1.53 8.10 4.11
N GLY A 58 -0.99 9.30 4.27
CA GLY A 58 -1.76 10.53 4.35
C GLY A 58 -2.58 10.78 3.09
N ALA A 59 -1.96 10.72 1.92
CA ALA A 59 -2.61 10.91 0.62
C ALA A 59 -3.73 9.88 0.37
N LEU A 60 -3.50 8.61 0.75
CA LEU A 60 -4.51 7.57 0.64
C LEU A 60 -5.72 7.83 1.55
N ASN A 61 -5.48 8.22 2.80
CA ASN A 61 -6.55 8.55 3.75
C ASN A 61 -7.39 9.72 3.25
N GLU A 62 -6.75 10.77 2.75
CA GLU A 62 -7.43 11.94 2.19
C GLU A 62 -8.27 11.59 0.96
N ALA A 63 -7.71 10.80 0.04
CA ALA A 63 -8.43 10.32 -1.13
C ALA A 63 -9.65 9.47 -0.74
N ALA A 64 -9.49 8.56 0.23
CA ALA A 64 -10.58 7.74 0.72
C ALA A 64 -11.73 8.58 1.31
N LEU A 65 -11.40 9.62 2.09
CA LEU A 65 -12.40 10.55 2.64
C LEU A 65 -13.12 11.33 1.53
N LYS A 66 -12.38 11.86 0.54
CA LYS A 66 -12.95 12.57 -0.61
C LYS A 66 -13.91 11.71 -1.42
N LEU A 67 -13.63 10.42 -1.52
CA LEU A 67 -14.47 9.42 -2.20
C LEU A 67 -15.63 8.90 -1.32
N GLY A 68 -15.81 9.41 -0.11
CA GLY A 68 -16.87 8.98 0.80
C GLY A 68 -16.67 7.57 1.38
N CYS A 69 -15.45 7.04 1.32
CA CYS A 69 -15.14 5.73 1.90
C CYS A 69 -15.06 5.82 3.43
N ASN A 70 -15.50 4.77 4.11
CA ASN A 70 -15.37 4.63 5.58
C ASN A 70 -14.34 3.56 5.98
N LYS A 71 -13.79 2.84 5.00
CA LYS A 71 -12.78 1.80 5.21
C LYS A 71 -11.67 1.88 4.17
N ILE A 72 -10.47 1.48 4.59
CA ILE A 72 -9.31 1.28 3.71
C ILE A 72 -8.85 -0.17 3.89
N ALA A 73 -8.66 -0.90 2.80
CA ALA A 73 -8.09 -2.24 2.80
C ALA A 73 -6.61 -2.20 2.38
N TYR A 74 -5.73 -2.74 3.21
CA TYR A 74 -4.33 -2.98 2.87
C TYR A 74 -4.13 -4.45 2.51
N ALA A 75 -3.32 -4.69 1.49
CA ALA A 75 -3.04 -6.02 0.95
C ALA A 75 -1.92 -6.76 1.71
N HIS A 76 -1.62 -6.38 2.96
CA HIS A 76 -0.66 -7.12 3.78
C HIS A 76 -1.12 -8.57 3.96
N HIS A 77 -0.18 -9.50 3.76
CA HIS A 77 -0.41 -10.93 3.92
C HIS A 77 0.29 -11.49 5.17
N ARG A 78 0.20 -12.81 5.36
CA ARG A 78 0.72 -13.48 6.57
C ARG A 78 2.23 -13.29 6.75
N ASP A 79 2.98 -13.34 5.67
CA ASP A 79 4.44 -13.24 5.70
C ASP A 79 4.87 -11.83 6.14
N ASP A 80 4.19 -10.76 5.67
CA ASP A 80 4.41 -9.38 6.18
C ASP A 80 4.18 -9.27 7.70
N LEU A 81 3.17 -9.99 8.22
CA LEU A 81 2.88 -10.01 9.66
C LEU A 81 4.04 -10.63 10.44
N ILE A 82 4.55 -11.77 9.96
CA ILE A 82 5.66 -12.51 10.59
C ILE A 82 6.94 -11.68 10.52
N GLU A 83 7.26 -11.11 9.35
CA GLU A 83 8.42 -10.25 9.16
C GLU A 83 8.39 -9.04 10.09
N THR A 84 7.25 -8.34 10.17
CA THR A 84 7.09 -7.21 11.07
C THR A 84 7.28 -7.59 12.52
N MET A 85 6.76 -8.75 12.93
CA MET A 85 6.92 -9.28 14.27
C MET A 85 8.39 -9.59 14.60
N LEU A 86 9.09 -10.25 13.67
CA LEU A 86 10.52 -10.58 13.84
C LEU A 86 11.38 -9.32 13.87
N LEU A 87 11.13 -8.35 12.99
CA LEU A 87 11.85 -7.07 13.01
C LEU A 87 11.62 -6.30 14.30
N SER A 88 10.38 -6.25 14.79
CA SER A 88 10.05 -5.61 16.07
C SER A 88 10.77 -6.29 17.26
N LEU A 89 10.85 -7.63 17.24
CA LEU A 89 11.55 -8.39 18.27
C LEU A 89 13.08 -8.12 18.25
N ILE A 90 13.68 -8.11 17.06
CA ILE A 90 15.14 -7.96 16.89
C ILE A 90 15.59 -6.52 17.18
N TYR A 91 14.90 -5.52 16.61
CA TYR A 91 15.34 -4.13 16.68
C TYR A 91 14.76 -3.33 17.85
N GLU A 92 13.55 -3.69 18.29
CA GLU A 92 12.85 -2.94 19.35
C GLU A 92 12.74 -3.72 20.67
N GLY A 93 13.11 -4.99 20.69
CA GLY A 93 13.02 -5.86 21.87
C GLY A 93 11.58 -6.11 22.34
N ARG A 94 10.59 -5.93 21.48
CA ARG A 94 9.18 -6.11 21.82
C ARG A 94 8.45 -6.99 20.81
N PHE A 95 7.47 -7.71 21.31
CA PHE A 95 6.61 -8.55 20.49
C PHE A 95 5.44 -7.74 19.94
N TYR A 96 5.63 -7.20 18.73
CA TYR A 96 4.62 -6.35 18.08
C TYR A 96 4.43 -6.73 16.61
N SER A 97 3.18 -6.67 16.16
CA SER A 97 2.83 -6.66 14.75
C SER A 97 1.53 -5.88 14.57
N PHE A 98 1.09 -5.72 13.33
CA PHE A 98 -0.13 -4.96 13.02
C PHE A 98 -1.40 -5.80 13.22
N SER A 99 -2.48 -5.15 13.64
CA SER A 99 -3.78 -5.78 13.85
C SER A 99 -4.55 -5.99 12.54
N PRO A 100 -5.44 -6.99 12.44
CA PRO A 100 -6.30 -7.21 11.26
C PRO A 100 -7.24 -6.02 11.01
N LYS A 101 -7.63 -5.32 12.06
CA LYS A 101 -8.50 -4.13 12.01
C LYS A 101 -7.96 -3.06 12.94
N THR A 102 -7.92 -1.80 12.47
CA THR A 102 -7.48 -0.65 13.25
C THR A 102 -8.40 0.53 12.97
N HIS A 103 -8.91 1.18 13.99
CA HIS A 103 -9.60 2.46 13.85
C HIS A 103 -8.59 3.60 13.80
N LEU A 104 -8.79 4.55 12.89
CA LEU A 104 -7.94 5.73 12.73
C LEU A 104 -8.67 6.95 13.31
N ASP A 105 -8.44 7.26 14.58
CA ASP A 105 -9.19 8.28 15.33
C ASP A 105 -9.18 9.66 14.65
N LYS A 106 -8.06 10.04 14.01
CA LYS A 106 -7.92 11.34 13.33
C LYS A 106 -8.81 11.49 12.09
N THR A 107 -9.15 10.41 11.42
CA THR A 107 -9.88 10.42 10.15
C THR A 107 -11.24 9.74 10.23
N GLY A 108 -11.51 8.99 11.30
CA GLY A 108 -12.70 8.15 11.45
C GLY A 108 -12.71 6.92 10.53
N LEU A 109 -11.64 6.72 9.74
CA LEU A 109 -11.53 5.58 8.83
C LEU A 109 -11.19 4.30 9.59
N THR A 110 -11.70 3.18 9.10
CA THR A 110 -11.33 1.85 9.59
C THR A 110 -10.37 1.20 8.60
N LEU A 111 -9.17 0.91 9.04
CA LEU A 111 -8.18 0.14 8.29
C LEU A 111 -8.42 -1.35 8.51
N ILE A 112 -8.48 -2.12 7.43
CA ILE A 112 -8.62 -3.57 7.45
C ILE A 112 -7.50 -4.25 6.64
N ARG A 113 -7.17 -5.50 6.96
CA ARG A 113 -6.16 -6.31 6.26
C ARG A 113 -6.75 -7.68 5.91
N PRO A 114 -7.55 -7.78 4.83
CA PRO A 114 -8.28 -9.00 4.50
C PRO A 114 -7.40 -10.22 4.23
N LEU A 115 -6.17 -10.00 3.72
CA LEU A 115 -5.24 -11.06 3.34
C LEU A 115 -4.29 -11.48 4.49
N MET A 116 -4.49 -10.98 5.70
CA MET A 116 -3.56 -11.13 6.82
C MET A 116 -3.23 -12.59 7.18
N TYR A 117 -4.12 -13.52 6.86
CA TYR A 117 -3.92 -14.96 7.12
C TYR A 117 -3.57 -15.77 5.86
N VAL A 118 -3.48 -15.10 4.71
CA VAL A 118 -3.12 -15.71 3.42
C VAL A 118 -1.62 -15.73 3.27
N GLN A 119 -1.04 -16.84 2.80
CA GLN A 119 0.40 -16.93 2.51
C GLN A 119 0.76 -16.14 1.27
N GLU A 120 1.95 -15.56 1.22
CA GLU A 120 2.47 -14.92 0.01
C GLU A 120 2.48 -15.87 -1.20
N ALA A 121 2.84 -17.13 -0.97
CA ALA A 121 2.83 -18.15 -2.02
C ALA A 121 1.45 -18.34 -2.67
N ASP A 122 0.37 -18.26 -1.88
CA ASP A 122 -1.00 -18.36 -2.39
C ASP A 122 -1.39 -17.11 -3.20
N VAL A 123 -0.93 -15.92 -2.78
CA VAL A 123 -1.11 -14.67 -3.54
C VAL A 123 -0.38 -14.73 -4.88
N ILE A 124 0.86 -15.23 -4.90
CA ILE A 124 1.63 -15.44 -6.13
C ILE A 124 0.95 -16.48 -7.02
N GLY A 125 0.50 -17.58 -6.46
CA GLY A 125 -0.24 -18.63 -7.17
C GLY A 125 -1.51 -18.08 -7.83
N PHE A 126 -2.28 -17.27 -7.10
CA PHE A 126 -3.48 -16.61 -7.61
C PHE A 126 -3.15 -15.65 -8.77
N LYS A 127 -2.14 -14.78 -8.59
CA LYS A 127 -1.66 -13.89 -9.65
C LYS A 127 -1.32 -14.65 -10.93
N ASN A 128 -0.57 -15.75 -10.80
CA ASN A 128 -0.14 -16.53 -11.96
C ASN A 128 -1.31 -17.26 -12.63
N LYS A 129 -2.22 -17.83 -11.85
CA LYS A 129 -3.41 -18.52 -12.35
C LYS A 129 -4.33 -17.63 -13.17
N TYR A 130 -4.52 -16.38 -12.73
CA TYR A 130 -5.43 -15.42 -13.35
C TYR A 130 -4.71 -14.38 -14.23
N HIS A 131 -3.39 -14.55 -14.45
CA HIS A 131 -2.56 -13.67 -15.28
C HIS A 131 -2.72 -12.18 -14.94
N LEU A 132 -2.79 -11.87 -13.63
CA LEU A 132 -2.99 -10.49 -13.18
C LEU A 132 -1.86 -9.57 -13.65
N PRO A 133 -2.13 -8.36 -14.12
CA PRO A 133 -1.16 -7.43 -14.70
C PRO A 133 -0.31 -6.74 -13.63
N VAL A 134 0.38 -7.52 -12.82
CA VAL A 134 1.26 -7.03 -11.75
C VAL A 134 2.70 -7.10 -12.22
N LYS A 135 3.37 -5.94 -12.32
CA LYS A 135 4.82 -5.90 -12.51
C LYS A 135 5.49 -6.13 -11.14
N ILE A 136 6.29 -7.20 -11.05
CA ILE A 136 7.17 -7.42 -9.91
C ILE A 136 8.33 -6.44 -10.08
N HIS A 137 8.42 -5.45 -9.20
CA HIS A 137 9.62 -4.64 -9.09
C HIS A 137 10.60 -5.47 -8.24
N VAL A 138 11.55 -6.12 -8.92
CA VAL A 138 12.70 -6.73 -8.23
C VAL A 138 13.63 -5.57 -7.89
N PRO A 139 14.01 -5.40 -6.63
CA PRO A 139 14.93 -4.33 -6.22
C PRO A 139 16.34 -4.51 -6.82
#